data_0505eadb8aee94340f30a5cc6bd62263
#
_entry.id   0505eadb8aee94340f30a5cc6bd62263
#
_cell.length_a   1.000
_cell.length_b   1.000
_cell.length_c   1.000
_cell.angle_alpha   90.00
_cell.angle_beta   90.00
_cell.angle_gamma   90.00
#
_symmetry.space_group_name_H-M   'P 1'
#
loop_
_entity.id
_entity.type
_entity.pdbx_description
1 polymer ?
#
loop_
_entity_poly.entity_id
_entity_poly.type
_entity_poly.pdbx_seq_one_letter_code
_entity_poly.pdbx_strand_id
1 'polypeptide(L)'
;VVVAVLGALIITGEYSSGQIRSSLAAVPRRGRLLLSKAVVLSVVAFLLGSGSVLLSWAISKPFLGEHAGSLTDWDYSAYILGSGLDCVGIALMALGIGFLLRSTAGAITMIVSLLFVADLPLQMMSQKWEWAGKLMECLPRSVAAALSDLSINWSDGTHFLTQSQAIAIFAAWAIIPVIAAWLVFSRRDA
;
A
#
# COMPACT_ATOMS: atom_id res chain seq x y z
N VAL A 1 6.84 3.10 -4.32
CA VAL A 1 7.92 3.51 -3.40
C VAL A 1 7.63 4.86 -2.77
N VAL A 2 7.42 5.95 -3.55
CA VAL A 2 7.21 7.31 -3.02
C VAL A 2 6.12 7.35 -1.95
N VAL A 3 4.95 6.76 -2.23
CA VAL A 3 3.81 6.72 -1.31
C VAL A 3 4.15 5.93 -0.03
N ALA A 4 4.92 4.85 -0.14
CA ALA A 4 5.39 4.09 1.03
C ALA A 4 6.32 4.92 1.92
N VAL A 5 7.24 5.66 1.32
CA VAL A 5 8.14 6.58 2.05
C VAL A 5 7.34 7.69 2.71
N LEU A 6 6.38 8.30 2.01
CA LEU A 6 5.50 9.31 2.60
C LEU A 6 4.72 8.76 3.80
N GLY A 7 4.15 7.55 3.69
CA GLY A 7 3.44 6.89 4.79
C GLY A 7 4.32 6.69 6.02
N ALA A 8 5.56 6.26 5.83
CA ALA A 8 6.51 6.12 6.93
C ALA A 8 6.90 7.47 7.52
N LEU A 9 7.23 8.47 6.69
CA LEU A 9 7.73 9.78 7.13
C LEU A 9 6.70 10.60 7.91
N ILE A 10 5.43 10.48 7.60
CA ILE A 10 4.35 11.21 8.29
C ILE A 10 4.39 10.99 9.82
N ILE A 11 4.83 9.82 10.25
CA ILE A 11 4.90 9.53 11.68
C ILE A 11 6.32 9.52 12.21
N THR A 12 7.25 8.91 11.47
CA THR A 12 8.64 8.81 11.96
C THR A 12 9.32 10.17 12.02
N GLY A 13 8.92 11.13 11.16
CA GLY A 13 9.34 12.52 11.21
C GLY A 13 8.94 13.22 12.53
N GLU A 14 7.74 12.94 13.04
CA GLU A 14 7.30 13.49 14.34
C GLU A 14 8.06 12.87 15.53
N TYR A 15 8.40 11.57 15.43
CA TYR A 15 9.23 10.94 16.45
C TYR A 15 10.66 11.52 16.45
N SER A 16 11.26 11.70 15.29
CA SER A 16 12.62 12.22 15.16
C SER A 16 12.77 13.68 15.55
N SER A 17 11.73 14.50 15.29
CA SER A 17 11.70 15.94 15.65
C SER A 17 11.16 16.21 17.06
N GLY A 18 10.66 15.18 17.76
CA GLY A 18 10.00 15.34 19.07
C GLY A 18 8.61 15.98 19.02
N GLN A 19 8.09 16.30 17.82
CA GLN A 19 6.77 16.91 17.64
C GLN A 19 5.61 16.02 18.10
N ILE A 20 5.84 14.73 18.29
CA ILE A 20 4.81 13.81 18.78
C ILE A 20 4.22 14.27 20.12
N ARG A 21 5.03 14.93 20.97
CA ARG A 21 4.56 15.45 22.27
C ARG A 21 3.59 16.62 22.11
N SER A 22 3.87 17.55 21.20
CA SER A 22 2.98 18.67 20.90
C SER A 22 1.70 18.22 20.20
N SER A 23 1.79 17.25 19.29
CA SER A 23 0.63 16.64 18.66
C SER A 23 -0.29 15.95 19.66
N LEU A 24 0.27 15.25 20.67
CA LEU A 24 -0.49 14.62 21.75
C LEU A 24 -1.07 15.62 22.74
N ALA A 25 -0.41 16.76 22.97
CA ALA A 25 -0.96 17.85 23.79
C ALA A 25 -2.20 18.50 23.12
N ALA A 26 -2.17 18.63 21.77
CA ALA A 26 -3.29 19.17 21.02
C ALA A 26 -4.45 18.17 20.88
N VAL A 27 -4.16 16.87 20.74
CA VAL A 27 -5.16 15.80 20.58
C VAL A 27 -4.87 14.69 21.61
N PRO A 28 -5.43 14.78 22.84
CA PRO A 28 -5.10 13.86 23.93
C PRO A 28 -5.57 12.41 23.66
N ARG A 29 -6.47 12.20 22.72
CA ARG A 29 -6.93 10.87 22.31
C ARG A 29 -6.03 10.32 21.21
N ARG A 30 -5.05 9.50 21.55
CA ARG A 30 -4.03 8.90 20.68
C ARG A 30 -4.62 8.21 19.44
N GLY A 31 -5.73 7.48 19.60
CA GLY A 31 -6.41 6.82 18.48
C GLY A 31 -6.94 7.80 17.44
N ARG A 32 -7.41 9.00 17.86
CA ARG A 32 -7.85 10.05 16.93
C ARG A 32 -6.69 10.63 16.13
N LEU A 33 -5.52 10.78 16.75
CA LEU A 33 -4.33 11.25 16.06
C LEU A 33 -3.91 10.27 14.95
N LEU A 34 -3.87 8.97 15.25
CA LEU A 34 -3.55 7.94 14.24
C LEU A 34 -4.59 7.93 13.12
N LEU A 35 -5.88 7.97 13.48
CA LEU A 35 -6.97 7.94 12.50
C LEU A 35 -6.93 9.16 11.59
N SER A 36 -6.74 10.37 12.13
CA SER A 36 -6.66 11.59 11.31
C SER A 36 -5.50 11.53 10.31
N LYS A 37 -4.33 11.04 10.74
CA LYS A 37 -3.19 10.84 9.85
C LYS A 37 -3.47 9.78 8.77
N ALA A 38 -4.09 8.66 9.16
CA ALA A 38 -4.47 7.61 8.23
C ALA A 38 -5.46 8.13 7.17
N VAL A 39 -6.47 8.92 7.57
CA VAL A 39 -7.46 9.49 6.62
C VAL A 39 -6.78 10.47 5.65
N VAL A 40 -6.02 11.44 6.16
CA VAL A 40 -5.33 12.42 5.30
C VAL A 40 -4.37 11.73 4.34
N LEU A 41 -3.59 10.78 4.85
CA LEU A 41 -2.65 10.01 4.03
C LEU A 41 -3.39 9.19 2.96
N SER A 42 -4.53 8.58 3.30
CA SER A 42 -5.33 7.82 2.34
C SER A 42 -5.85 8.69 1.20
N VAL A 43 -6.33 9.88 1.51
CA VAL A 43 -6.80 10.84 0.48
C VAL A 43 -5.64 11.25 -0.43
N VAL A 44 -4.50 11.63 0.15
CA VAL A 44 -3.32 12.03 -0.63
C VAL A 44 -2.80 10.86 -1.48
N ALA A 45 -2.69 9.65 -0.90
CA ALA A 45 -2.23 8.47 -1.62
C ALA A 45 -3.18 8.09 -2.77
N PHE A 46 -4.49 8.17 -2.54
CA PHE A 46 -5.49 7.90 -3.57
C PHE A 46 -5.37 8.90 -4.73
N LEU A 47 -5.26 10.18 -4.44
CA LEU A 47 -5.11 11.21 -5.47
C LEU A 47 -3.79 11.06 -6.24
N LEU A 48 -2.70 10.70 -5.57
CA LEU A 48 -1.42 10.43 -6.23
C LEU A 48 -1.49 9.19 -7.12
N GLY A 49 -2.10 8.10 -6.66
CA GLY A 49 -2.26 6.87 -7.44
C GLY A 49 -3.14 7.07 -8.67
N SER A 50 -4.38 7.50 -8.47
CA SER A 50 -5.33 7.75 -9.56
C SER A 50 -4.86 8.87 -10.48
N GLY A 51 -4.29 9.96 -9.92
CA GLY A 51 -3.78 11.09 -10.68
C GLY A 51 -2.58 10.73 -11.55
N SER A 52 -1.70 9.84 -11.10
CA SER A 52 -0.56 9.37 -11.90
C SER A 52 -1.00 8.59 -13.13
N VAL A 53 -2.03 7.75 -13.01
CA VAL A 53 -2.61 7.00 -14.13
C VAL A 53 -3.30 7.96 -15.11
N LEU A 54 -4.09 8.91 -14.60
CA LEU A 54 -4.73 9.92 -15.45
C LEU A 54 -3.71 10.78 -16.20
N LEU A 55 -2.66 11.19 -15.53
CA LEU A 55 -1.58 11.97 -16.15
C LEU A 55 -0.85 11.16 -17.22
N SER A 56 -0.55 9.89 -16.93
CA SER A 56 0.06 8.95 -17.88
C SER A 56 -0.81 8.80 -19.12
N TRP A 57 -2.12 8.62 -18.95
CA TRP A 57 -3.07 8.55 -20.06
C TRP A 57 -3.08 9.85 -20.88
N ALA A 58 -3.17 11.01 -20.22
CA ALA A 58 -3.21 12.30 -20.91
C ALA A 58 -1.95 12.56 -21.74
N ILE A 59 -0.77 12.14 -21.26
CA ILE A 59 0.49 12.26 -21.98
C ILE A 59 0.56 11.24 -23.12
N SER A 60 0.06 10.03 -22.95
CA SER A 60 0.14 8.95 -23.95
C SER A 60 -0.85 9.12 -25.09
N LYS A 61 -2.00 9.73 -24.83
CA LYS A 61 -3.10 9.90 -25.82
C LYS A 61 -2.68 10.55 -27.14
N PRO A 62 -1.89 11.62 -27.18
CA PRO A 62 -1.44 12.21 -28.45
C PRO A 62 -0.56 11.30 -29.31
N PHE A 63 0.13 10.33 -28.68
CA PHE A 63 1.04 9.40 -29.38
C PHE A 63 0.33 8.11 -29.79
N LEU A 64 -0.63 7.63 -29.02
CA LEU A 64 -1.33 6.36 -29.22
C LEU A 64 -2.64 6.53 -30.01
N GLY A 65 -3.17 7.75 -30.14
CA GLY A 65 -4.42 8.02 -30.84
C GLY A 65 -5.59 7.21 -30.29
N GLU A 66 -6.28 6.46 -31.15
CA GLU A 66 -7.42 5.61 -30.77
C GLU A 66 -7.02 4.41 -29.91
N HIS A 67 -5.75 4.00 -29.92
CA HIS A 67 -5.25 2.89 -29.10
C HIS A 67 -5.01 3.25 -27.63
N ALA A 68 -5.16 4.52 -27.26
CA ALA A 68 -4.94 4.99 -25.89
C ALA A 68 -6.06 4.58 -24.89
N GLY A 69 -7.09 3.87 -25.36
CA GLY A 69 -8.27 3.55 -24.56
C GLY A 69 -9.15 4.78 -24.26
N SER A 70 -10.35 4.54 -23.81
CA SER A 70 -11.31 5.59 -23.43
C SER A 70 -11.48 5.64 -21.92
N LEU A 71 -11.51 6.85 -21.35
CA LEU A 71 -11.82 7.06 -19.92
C LEU A 71 -13.25 6.64 -19.57
N THR A 72 -14.11 6.47 -20.58
CA THR A 72 -15.49 5.99 -20.41
C THR A 72 -15.59 4.48 -20.32
N ASP A 73 -14.55 3.76 -20.72
CA ASP A 73 -14.53 2.31 -20.63
C ASP A 73 -14.41 1.89 -19.16
N TRP A 74 -15.26 0.94 -18.76
CA TRP A 74 -15.30 0.44 -17.39
C TRP A 74 -13.94 -0.08 -16.91
N ASP A 75 -13.26 -0.83 -17.76
CA ASP A 75 -11.97 -1.43 -17.43
C ASP A 75 -10.91 -0.37 -17.11
N TYR A 76 -10.90 0.72 -17.89
CA TYR A 76 -9.95 1.79 -17.67
C TYR A 76 -10.27 2.61 -16.41
N SER A 77 -11.54 2.89 -16.16
CA SER A 77 -11.99 3.58 -14.94
C SER A 77 -11.70 2.74 -13.68
N ALA A 78 -11.91 1.43 -13.76
CA ALA A 78 -11.60 0.50 -12.68
C ALA A 78 -10.08 0.42 -12.42
N TYR A 79 -9.25 0.46 -13.46
CA TYR A 79 -7.79 0.54 -13.31
C TYR A 79 -7.33 1.82 -12.60
N ILE A 80 -7.93 2.98 -12.93
CA ILE A 80 -7.64 4.25 -12.25
C ILE A 80 -7.97 4.18 -10.76
N LEU A 81 -9.17 3.67 -10.43
CA LEU A 81 -9.61 3.52 -9.04
C LEU A 81 -8.77 2.47 -8.29
N GLY A 82 -8.49 1.34 -8.93
CA GLY A 82 -7.66 0.29 -8.38
C GLY A 82 -6.25 0.76 -8.06
N SER A 83 -5.62 1.53 -8.95
CA SER A 83 -4.30 2.13 -8.72
C SER A 83 -4.29 3.13 -7.57
N GLY A 84 -5.39 3.89 -7.40
CA GLY A 84 -5.58 4.75 -6.23
C GLY A 84 -5.66 3.95 -4.93
N LEU A 85 -6.45 2.87 -4.92
CA LEU A 85 -6.59 1.99 -3.75
C LEU A 85 -5.30 1.23 -3.42
N ASP A 86 -4.54 0.81 -4.43
CA ASP A 86 -3.21 0.21 -4.24
C ASP A 86 -2.28 1.18 -3.49
N CYS A 87 -2.20 2.42 -3.94
CA CYS A 87 -1.43 3.45 -3.25
C CYS A 87 -1.90 3.68 -1.80
N VAL A 88 -3.20 3.66 -1.54
CA VAL A 88 -3.76 3.77 -0.18
C VAL A 88 -3.32 2.60 0.69
N GLY A 89 -3.43 1.37 0.20
CA GLY A 89 -3.04 0.18 0.95
C GLY A 89 -1.56 0.19 1.32
N ILE A 90 -0.69 0.51 0.37
CA ILE A 90 0.77 0.64 0.60
C ILE A 90 1.07 1.77 1.60
N ALA A 91 0.38 2.91 1.49
CA ALA A 91 0.57 4.03 2.41
C ALA A 91 0.17 3.70 3.85
N LEU A 92 -0.98 3.04 4.04
CA LEU A 92 -1.48 2.61 5.35
C LEU A 92 -0.57 1.55 5.98
N MET A 93 -0.12 0.58 5.20
CA MET A 93 0.88 -0.40 5.65
C MET A 93 2.14 0.30 6.14
N ALA A 94 2.64 1.27 5.38
CA ALA A 94 3.82 2.05 5.71
C ALA A 94 3.64 2.90 6.97
N LEU A 95 2.48 3.53 7.12
CA LEU A 95 2.12 4.29 8.31
C LEU A 95 2.12 3.39 9.55
N GLY A 96 1.47 2.22 9.47
CA GLY A 96 1.41 1.27 10.58
C GLY A 96 2.79 0.77 11.00
N ILE A 97 3.63 0.38 10.03
CA ILE A 97 5.02 -0.05 10.28
C ILE A 97 5.85 1.10 10.90
N GLY A 98 5.68 2.34 10.40
CA GLY A 98 6.34 3.53 10.92
C GLY A 98 6.02 3.79 12.40
N PHE A 99 4.76 3.64 12.80
CA PHE A 99 4.34 3.73 14.21
C PHE A 99 4.96 2.63 15.09
N LEU A 100 5.05 1.41 14.57
CA LEU A 100 5.59 0.27 15.32
C LEU A 100 7.09 0.40 15.55
N LEU A 101 7.85 0.74 14.51
CA LEU A 101 9.31 0.80 14.54
C LEU A 101 9.86 2.11 15.12
N ARG A 102 9.12 3.22 15.06
CA ARG A 102 9.52 4.56 15.53
C ARG A 102 10.87 5.04 14.97
N SER A 103 11.32 4.44 13.90
CA SER A 103 12.59 4.70 13.22
C SER A 103 12.34 4.85 11.74
N THR A 104 12.74 5.99 11.17
CA THR A 104 12.57 6.27 9.74
C THR A 104 13.33 5.26 8.88
N ALA A 105 14.60 5.03 9.22
CA ALA A 105 15.43 4.08 8.48
C ALA A 105 14.86 2.66 8.57
N GLY A 106 14.48 2.22 9.79
CA GLY A 106 13.89 0.90 9.99
C GLY A 106 12.57 0.71 9.24
N ALA A 107 11.68 1.71 9.28
CA ALA A 107 10.40 1.65 8.59
C ALA A 107 10.58 1.58 7.07
N ILE A 108 11.41 2.44 6.50
CA ILE A 108 11.68 2.45 5.05
C ILE A 108 12.33 1.13 4.62
N THR A 109 13.34 0.66 5.34
CA THR A 109 14.01 -0.62 5.03
C THR A 109 13.05 -1.78 5.08
N MET A 110 12.20 -1.86 6.11
CA MET A 110 11.19 -2.93 6.24
C MET A 110 10.22 -2.94 5.08
N ILE A 111 9.70 -1.77 4.70
CA ILE A 111 8.73 -1.64 3.61
C ILE A 111 9.36 -1.98 2.26
N VAL A 112 10.54 -1.44 1.99
CA VAL A 112 11.26 -1.71 0.73
C VAL A 112 11.62 -3.19 0.64
N SER A 113 12.07 -3.79 1.73
CA SER A 113 12.35 -5.23 1.77
C SER A 113 11.11 -6.06 1.51
N LEU A 114 9.97 -5.69 2.09
CA LEU A 114 8.71 -6.41 1.91
C LEU A 114 8.15 -6.29 0.49
N LEU A 115 8.29 -5.11 -0.14
CA LEU A 115 7.73 -4.85 -1.46
C LEU A 115 8.63 -5.33 -2.62
N PHE A 116 9.94 -5.42 -2.42
CA PHE A 116 10.88 -5.68 -3.52
C PHE A 116 11.86 -6.82 -3.27
N VAL A 117 12.33 -6.98 -2.02
CA VAL A 117 13.38 -7.98 -1.74
C VAL A 117 12.77 -9.35 -1.45
N ALA A 118 11.59 -9.40 -0.80
CA ALA A 118 10.95 -10.65 -0.41
C ALA A 118 10.53 -11.51 -1.61
N ASP A 119 10.21 -10.90 -2.74
CA ASP A 119 9.82 -11.62 -3.96
C ASP A 119 10.97 -12.47 -4.54
N LEU A 120 12.21 -11.97 -4.51
CA LEU A 120 13.34 -12.60 -5.18
C LEU A 120 13.65 -14.02 -4.66
N PRO A 121 13.85 -14.24 -3.35
CA PRO A 121 14.13 -15.58 -2.84
C PRO A 121 12.93 -16.52 -3.03
N LEU A 122 11.69 -16.02 -2.88
CA LEU A 122 10.50 -16.83 -3.06
C LEU A 122 10.31 -17.26 -4.52
N GLN A 123 10.62 -16.40 -5.48
CA GLN A 123 10.59 -16.73 -6.90
C GLN A 123 11.59 -17.83 -7.24
N MET A 124 12.79 -17.80 -6.68
CA MET A 124 13.78 -18.88 -6.87
C MET A 124 13.34 -20.20 -6.23
N MET A 125 12.69 -20.12 -5.08
CA MET A 125 12.19 -21.29 -4.35
C MET A 125 10.91 -21.88 -4.97
N SER A 126 10.06 -21.05 -5.58
CA SER A 126 8.79 -21.49 -6.19
C SER A 126 9.00 -22.48 -7.36
N GLN A 127 10.16 -22.46 -7.99
CA GLN A 127 10.54 -23.44 -9.03
C GLN A 127 10.67 -24.88 -8.50
N LYS A 128 10.87 -25.06 -7.19
CA LYS A 128 11.06 -26.37 -6.56
C LYS A 128 9.96 -26.72 -5.55
N TRP A 129 9.33 -25.71 -4.93
CA TRP A 129 8.39 -25.90 -3.85
C TRP A 129 7.11 -25.07 -4.06
N GLU A 130 5.98 -25.75 -4.19
CA GLU A 130 4.66 -25.09 -4.38
C GLU A 130 4.29 -24.11 -3.25
N TRP A 131 4.70 -24.41 -2.00
CA TRP A 131 4.42 -23.50 -0.88
C TRP A 131 5.07 -22.13 -1.04
N ALA A 132 6.24 -22.06 -1.69
CA ALA A 132 6.93 -20.81 -1.94
C ALA A 132 6.17 -19.95 -2.98
N GLY A 133 5.58 -20.59 -4.00
CA GLY A 133 4.68 -19.94 -4.95
C GLY A 133 3.44 -19.35 -4.28
N LYS A 134 2.79 -20.13 -3.43
CA LYS A 134 1.63 -19.70 -2.64
C LYS A 134 1.97 -18.51 -1.72
N LEU A 135 3.12 -18.56 -1.06
CA LEU A 135 3.57 -17.48 -0.20
C LEU A 135 3.90 -16.21 -0.99
N MET A 136 4.54 -16.36 -2.16
CA MET A 136 4.85 -15.24 -3.06
C MET A 136 3.58 -14.53 -3.52
N GLU A 137 2.52 -15.28 -3.88
CA GLU A 137 1.24 -14.66 -4.25
C GLU A 137 0.57 -13.90 -3.09
N CYS A 138 0.85 -14.26 -1.84
CA CYS A 138 0.33 -13.55 -0.67
C CYS A 138 1.09 -12.26 -0.33
N LEU A 139 2.22 -11.97 -0.99
CA LEU A 139 2.98 -10.74 -0.73
C LEU A 139 2.21 -9.50 -1.17
N PRO A 140 2.40 -8.35 -0.49
CA PRO A 140 1.59 -7.16 -0.73
C PRO A 140 1.69 -6.66 -2.17
N ARG A 141 2.83 -6.80 -2.83
CA ARG A 141 3.01 -6.43 -4.22
C ARG A 141 2.20 -7.32 -5.17
N SER A 142 2.21 -8.64 -4.95
CA SER A 142 1.51 -9.60 -5.80
C SER A 142 -0.01 -9.43 -5.69
N VAL A 143 -0.53 -9.31 -4.46
CA VAL A 143 -1.97 -9.12 -4.24
C VAL A 143 -2.49 -7.73 -4.62
N ALA A 144 -1.63 -6.71 -4.66
CA ALA A 144 -1.98 -5.38 -5.13
C ALA A 144 -2.43 -5.37 -6.60
N ALA A 145 -1.86 -6.26 -7.42
CA ALA A 145 -2.26 -6.43 -8.81
C ALA A 145 -3.75 -6.77 -8.98
N ALA A 146 -4.37 -7.44 -8.01
CA ALA A 146 -5.80 -7.74 -8.04
C ALA A 146 -6.71 -6.50 -8.04
N LEU A 147 -6.19 -5.34 -7.60
CA LEU A 147 -6.91 -4.06 -7.61
C LEU A 147 -6.65 -3.25 -8.88
N SER A 148 -5.45 -3.32 -9.42
CA SER A 148 -5.00 -2.41 -10.48
C SER A 148 -4.83 -3.09 -11.84
N ASP A 149 -4.74 -4.42 -11.91
CA ASP A 149 -4.55 -5.13 -13.17
C ASP A 149 -5.75 -6.02 -13.49
N LEU A 150 -6.67 -5.46 -14.26
CA LEU A 150 -7.87 -6.16 -14.74
C LEU A 150 -7.58 -7.13 -15.90
N SER A 151 -6.37 -7.07 -16.47
CA SER A 151 -5.94 -8.00 -17.52
C SER A 151 -5.57 -9.37 -16.97
N ILE A 152 -5.31 -9.48 -15.68
CA ILE A 152 -4.97 -10.73 -15.01
C ILE A 152 -6.24 -11.58 -14.89
N ASN A 153 -6.23 -12.73 -15.54
CA ASN A 153 -7.31 -13.70 -15.38
C ASN A 153 -7.06 -14.59 -14.16
N TRP A 154 -7.58 -14.19 -13.02
CA TRP A 154 -7.47 -14.91 -11.75
C TRP A 154 -8.18 -16.28 -11.76
N SER A 155 -8.90 -16.62 -12.83
CA SER A 155 -9.68 -17.85 -12.94
C SER A 155 -9.06 -18.89 -13.90
N ASP A 156 -7.91 -18.60 -14.50
CA ASP A 156 -7.26 -19.46 -15.49
C ASP A 156 -6.48 -20.65 -14.90
N GLY A 157 -6.43 -20.74 -13.56
CA GLY A 157 -5.74 -21.81 -12.84
C GLY A 157 -4.23 -21.62 -12.72
N THR A 158 -3.69 -20.51 -13.20
CA THR A 158 -2.26 -20.17 -13.01
C THR A 158 -1.98 -19.58 -11.64
N HIS A 159 -3.03 -19.00 -11.00
CA HIS A 159 -2.98 -18.42 -9.67
C HIS A 159 -3.54 -19.36 -8.62
N PHE A 160 -2.91 -19.41 -7.44
CA PHE A 160 -3.41 -20.14 -6.27
C PHE A 160 -4.53 -19.39 -5.54
N LEU A 161 -4.62 -18.07 -5.74
CA LEU A 161 -5.61 -17.20 -5.12
C LEU A 161 -6.68 -16.79 -6.13
N THR A 162 -7.91 -16.64 -5.66
CA THR A 162 -8.96 -15.93 -6.41
C THR A 162 -8.79 -14.43 -6.24
N GLN A 163 -9.33 -13.63 -7.17
CA GLN A 163 -9.25 -12.17 -7.09
C GLN A 163 -9.79 -11.62 -5.76
N SER A 164 -10.90 -12.15 -5.28
CA SER A 164 -11.49 -11.73 -4.00
C SER A 164 -10.59 -12.06 -2.80
N GLN A 165 -9.91 -13.21 -2.83
CA GLN A 165 -8.94 -13.58 -1.79
C GLN A 165 -7.71 -12.66 -1.84
N ALA A 166 -7.20 -12.34 -3.03
CA ALA A 166 -6.07 -11.43 -3.19
C ALA A 166 -6.42 -10.03 -2.65
N ILE A 167 -7.60 -9.49 -2.96
CA ILE A 167 -8.08 -8.22 -2.42
C ILE A 167 -8.19 -8.27 -0.89
N ALA A 168 -8.73 -9.36 -0.33
CA ALA A 168 -8.84 -9.51 1.12
C ALA A 168 -7.48 -9.57 1.81
N ILE A 169 -6.50 -10.27 1.23
CA ILE A 169 -5.13 -10.33 1.74
C ILE A 169 -4.46 -8.96 1.65
N PHE A 170 -4.66 -8.23 0.55
CA PHE A 170 -4.14 -6.87 0.41
C PHE A 170 -4.73 -5.92 1.47
N ALA A 171 -6.03 -5.99 1.69
CA ALA A 171 -6.68 -5.23 2.76
C ALA A 171 -6.12 -5.60 4.15
N ALA A 172 -5.83 -6.88 4.39
CA ALA A 172 -5.18 -7.33 5.63
C ALA A 172 -3.77 -6.72 5.79
N TRP A 173 -2.96 -6.67 4.73
CA TRP A 173 -1.65 -6.01 4.73
C TRP A 173 -1.74 -4.51 5.05
N ALA A 174 -2.80 -3.83 4.60
CA ALA A 174 -3.02 -2.42 4.89
C ALA A 174 -3.50 -2.19 6.33
N ILE A 175 -4.43 -3.03 6.81
CA ILE A 175 -5.18 -2.78 8.05
C ILE A 175 -4.45 -3.36 9.28
N ILE A 176 -3.85 -4.55 9.18
CA ILE A 176 -3.22 -5.22 10.32
C ILE A 176 -2.09 -4.36 10.95
N PRO A 177 -1.14 -3.77 10.18
CA PRO A 177 -0.12 -2.91 10.77
C PRO A 177 -0.70 -1.66 11.45
N VAL A 178 -1.78 -1.09 10.91
CA VAL A 178 -2.46 0.08 11.51
C VAL A 178 -3.14 -0.30 12.82
N ILE A 179 -3.84 -1.44 12.86
CA ILE A 179 -4.46 -1.95 14.10
C ILE A 179 -3.38 -2.26 15.14
N ALA A 180 -2.31 -2.95 14.76
CA ALA A 180 -1.19 -3.25 15.65
C ALA A 180 -0.56 -1.96 16.20
N ALA A 181 -0.35 -0.96 15.34
CA ALA A 181 0.12 0.36 15.72
C ALA A 181 -0.83 1.03 16.73
N TRP A 182 -2.13 1.00 16.47
CA TRP A 182 -3.15 1.57 17.37
C TRP A 182 -3.13 0.88 18.74
N LEU A 183 -3.07 -0.45 18.81
CA LEU A 183 -3.02 -1.22 20.05
C LEU A 183 -1.75 -0.91 20.86
N VAL A 184 -0.60 -0.87 20.19
CA VAL A 184 0.69 -0.55 20.83
C VAL A 184 0.71 0.91 21.31
N PHE A 185 0.21 1.84 20.47
CA PHE A 185 0.20 3.26 20.79
C PHE A 185 -0.78 3.61 21.92
N SER A 186 -1.88 2.87 22.05
CA SER A 186 -2.85 3.06 23.14
C SER A 186 -2.37 2.55 24.50
N ARG A 187 -1.45 1.56 24.50
CA ARG A 187 -0.95 0.90 25.73
C ARG A 187 0.40 1.44 26.24
N ARG A 188 1.18 2.08 25.38
CA ARG A 188 2.51 2.61 25.76
C ARG A 188 2.40 4.08 26.15
N ASP A 189 3.03 4.43 27.26
CA ASP A 189 3.28 5.84 27.61
C ASP A 189 4.29 6.44 26.63
N ALA A 190 4.03 7.67 26.21
CA ALA A 190 4.87 8.39 25.25
C ALA A 190 6.06 9.04 25.93
#